data_f89c95efe3a28b5c49583eed429666fd
#
_entry.id   f89c95efe3a28b5c49583eed429666fd
#
_cell.length_a   1.000
_cell.length_b   1.000
_cell.length_c   1.000
_cell.angle_alpha   90.00
_cell.angle_beta   90.00
_cell.angle_gamma   90.00
#
_symmetry.space_group_name_H-M   'P 1'
#
loop_
_entity.id
_entity.type
_entity.pdbx_description
1 polymer ?
#
loop_
_entity_poly.entity_id
_entity_poly.type
_entity_poly.pdbx_seq_one_letter_code
_entity_poly.pdbx_strand_id
1 'polypeptide(L)'
;MKVLVTGGSGFLGINLIRFLRTKGVEEIRVLDIADFDYPEKSEPWLKFTKGDVRDVAAVEKCVEGCDVVVNTAAALPLYPPEDIRTTEVDGCRNVIAAARKFGLDRVIQISSTAVYGVPKKHPIYETDPLIGVGPYGHAKIEAEDICRKAMSEGFCVSIIRPKSFIGPERLGVFALFYDWAYTGHGFPMIGSGNNRYQLMDVDDLDHAIWNAMTYPKNVVATEFNIGAKEFTTMKEDYQAVLDRAGHGKKIRGLPV
;
A
#
# COMPACT_ATOMS: atom_id res chain seq x y z
N MET A 1 -7.62 -13.97 -15.70
CA MET A 1 -8.02 -13.31 -14.44
C MET A 1 -8.18 -11.82 -14.68
N LYS A 2 -9.26 -11.24 -14.16
CA LYS A 2 -9.58 -9.81 -14.20
C LYS A 2 -9.48 -9.23 -12.79
N VAL A 3 -8.71 -8.18 -12.62
CA VAL A 3 -8.38 -7.61 -11.32
C VAL A 3 -8.80 -6.15 -11.27
N LEU A 4 -9.49 -5.74 -10.21
CA LEU A 4 -9.68 -4.32 -9.89
C LEU A 4 -8.60 -3.88 -8.90
N VAL A 5 -7.91 -2.79 -9.23
CA VAL A 5 -7.00 -2.07 -8.31
C VAL A 5 -7.64 -0.71 -8.02
N THR A 6 -8.12 -0.50 -6.80
CA THR A 6 -8.54 0.83 -6.36
C THR A 6 -7.32 1.63 -5.91
N GLY A 7 -7.31 2.94 -6.12
CA GLY A 7 -6.09 3.73 -5.84
C GLY A 7 -4.95 3.45 -6.83
N GLY A 8 -5.29 3.00 -8.06
CA GLY A 8 -4.31 2.55 -9.04
C GLY A 8 -3.44 3.65 -9.64
N SER A 9 -3.81 4.91 -9.51
CA SER A 9 -2.97 6.07 -9.90
C SER A 9 -1.92 6.42 -8.84
N GLY A 10 -2.00 5.79 -7.66
CA GLY A 10 -1.06 6.00 -6.56
C GLY A 10 0.23 5.18 -6.72
N PHE A 11 1.19 5.44 -5.81
CA PHE A 11 2.51 4.80 -5.83
C PHE A 11 2.46 3.26 -5.82
N LEU A 12 1.72 2.64 -4.88
CA LEU A 12 1.56 1.19 -4.85
C LEU A 12 0.76 0.72 -6.07
N GLY A 13 -0.30 1.44 -6.44
CA GLY A 13 -1.20 1.04 -7.51
C GLY A 13 -0.50 0.87 -8.84
N ILE A 14 0.31 1.85 -9.28
CA ILE A 14 1.01 1.75 -10.57
C ILE A 14 2.06 0.65 -10.60
N ASN A 15 2.82 0.47 -9.50
CA ASN A 15 3.81 -0.62 -9.42
C ASN A 15 3.10 -1.98 -9.48
N LEU A 16 2.05 -2.17 -8.70
CA LEU A 16 1.25 -3.39 -8.72
C LEU A 16 0.64 -3.65 -10.12
N ILE A 17 0.13 -2.64 -10.80
CA ILE A 17 -0.42 -2.78 -12.17
C ILE A 17 0.64 -3.32 -13.11
N ARG A 18 1.84 -2.74 -13.11
CA ARG A 18 2.98 -3.20 -13.92
C ARG A 18 3.38 -4.62 -13.57
N PHE A 19 3.48 -4.92 -12.28
CA PHE A 19 3.79 -6.25 -11.79
C PHE A 19 2.74 -7.30 -12.20
N LEU A 20 1.45 -7.03 -12.00
CA LEU A 20 0.35 -7.91 -12.39
C LEU A 20 0.38 -8.22 -13.89
N ARG A 21 0.77 -7.25 -14.72
CA ARG A 21 0.93 -7.46 -16.15
C ARG A 21 2.04 -8.48 -16.45
N THR A 22 3.16 -8.46 -15.73
CA THR A 22 4.23 -9.47 -15.88
C THR A 22 3.77 -10.87 -15.48
N LYS A 23 2.75 -10.98 -14.61
CA LYS A 23 2.14 -12.25 -14.20
C LYS A 23 1.06 -12.76 -15.17
N GLY A 24 0.81 -12.05 -16.28
CA GLY A 24 -0.15 -12.46 -17.29
C GLY A 24 -1.61 -12.18 -16.92
N VAL A 25 -1.88 -11.24 -16.02
CA VAL A 25 -3.25 -10.79 -15.72
C VAL A 25 -3.88 -10.22 -17.01
N GLU A 26 -5.05 -10.72 -17.35
CA GLU A 26 -5.70 -10.46 -18.65
C GLU A 26 -6.26 -9.04 -18.76
N GLU A 27 -6.98 -8.60 -17.74
CA GLU A 27 -7.60 -7.28 -17.66
C GLU A 27 -7.35 -6.68 -16.27
N ILE A 28 -6.88 -5.45 -16.23
CA ILE A 28 -6.73 -4.69 -15.01
C ILE A 28 -7.65 -3.47 -15.08
N ARG A 29 -8.55 -3.36 -14.10
CA ARG A 29 -9.37 -2.18 -13.91
C ARG A 29 -8.78 -1.32 -12.83
N VAL A 30 -8.89 -0.01 -13.01
CA VAL A 30 -8.42 0.99 -12.07
C VAL A 30 -9.58 1.89 -11.69
N LEU A 31 -9.80 2.09 -10.39
CA LEU A 31 -10.69 3.10 -9.84
C LEU A 31 -9.86 4.06 -9.00
N ASP A 32 -9.83 5.34 -9.38
CA ASP A 32 -9.07 6.36 -8.64
C ASP A 32 -9.74 7.73 -8.77
N ILE A 33 -9.60 8.58 -7.73
CA ILE A 33 -10.03 9.98 -7.76
C ILE A 33 -9.09 10.86 -8.60
N ALA A 34 -7.80 10.50 -8.65
CA ALA A 34 -6.80 11.16 -9.48
C ALA A 34 -6.86 10.65 -10.93
N ASP A 35 -6.38 11.44 -11.87
CA ASP A 35 -6.20 11.00 -13.24
C ASP A 35 -5.08 9.94 -13.31
N PHE A 36 -5.21 9.03 -14.25
CA PHE A 36 -4.20 8.02 -14.50
C PHE A 36 -3.25 8.51 -15.59
N ASP A 37 -2.17 9.18 -15.17
CA ASP A 37 -1.23 9.87 -16.07
C ASP A 37 0.02 9.03 -16.37
N TYR A 38 -0.18 7.73 -16.61
CA TYR A 38 0.88 6.78 -16.97
C TYR A 38 0.67 6.25 -18.40
N PRO A 39 1.76 5.84 -19.08
CA PRO A 39 1.68 5.30 -20.47
C PRO A 39 0.71 4.13 -20.60
N GLU A 40 0.55 3.33 -19.56
CA GLU A 40 -0.32 2.17 -19.49
C GLU A 40 -1.80 2.52 -19.72
N LYS A 41 -2.19 3.79 -19.58
CA LYS A 41 -3.57 4.27 -19.85
C LYS A 41 -4.08 3.94 -21.25
N SER A 42 -3.18 3.89 -22.23
CA SER A 42 -3.50 3.58 -23.63
C SER A 42 -3.55 2.09 -23.95
N GLU A 43 -3.18 1.24 -22.99
CA GLU A 43 -3.10 -0.19 -23.21
C GLU A 43 -4.48 -0.86 -23.18
N PRO A 44 -4.78 -1.79 -24.12
CA PRO A 44 -6.10 -2.40 -24.24
C PRO A 44 -6.49 -3.29 -23.05
N TRP A 45 -5.51 -3.75 -22.27
CA TRP A 45 -5.72 -4.58 -21.08
C TRP A 45 -6.00 -3.75 -19.82
N LEU A 46 -5.86 -2.41 -19.86
CA LEU A 46 -6.14 -1.53 -18.73
C LEU A 46 -7.44 -0.75 -18.97
N LYS A 47 -8.30 -0.70 -17.96
CA LYS A 47 -9.53 0.09 -17.98
C LYS A 47 -9.56 1.04 -16.80
N PHE A 48 -9.34 2.31 -17.06
CA PHE A 48 -9.39 3.34 -16.03
C PHE A 48 -10.79 3.92 -15.88
N THR A 49 -11.23 4.06 -14.64
CA THR A 49 -12.44 4.78 -14.23
C THR A 49 -12.06 5.83 -13.19
N LYS A 50 -12.32 7.10 -13.49
CA LYS A 50 -12.19 8.16 -12.50
C LYS A 50 -13.40 8.12 -11.58
N GLY A 51 -13.15 7.93 -10.28
CA GLY A 51 -14.22 7.81 -9.29
C GLY A 51 -13.66 7.60 -7.88
N ASP A 52 -14.54 7.71 -6.90
CA ASP A 52 -14.21 7.61 -5.48
C ASP A 52 -14.67 6.27 -4.92
N VAL A 53 -13.86 5.62 -4.10
CA VAL A 53 -14.24 4.38 -3.40
C VAL A 53 -15.38 4.58 -2.41
N ARG A 54 -15.66 5.82 -2.02
CA ARG A 54 -16.82 6.20 -1.19
C ARG A 54 -18.14 6.17 -1.98
N ASP A 55 -18.08 6.23 -3.31
CA ASP A 55 -19.25 6.11 -4.18
C ASP A 55 -19.55 4.64 -4.50
N VAL A 56 -20.63 4.14 -3.93
CA VAL A 56 -21.09 2.75 -4.09
C VAL A 56 -21.28 2.39 -5.57
N ALA A 57 -21.89 3.28 -6.36
CA ALA A 57 -22.18 3.00 -7.77
C ALA A 57 -20.89 2.91 -8.60
N ALA A 58 -19.90 3.78 -8.32
CA ALA A 58 -18.60 3.74 -8.99
C ALA A 58 -17.86 2.43 -8.65
N VAL A 59 -17.87 2.02 -7.37
CA VAL A 59 -17.25 0.76 -6.93
C VAL A 59 -17.92 -0.43 -7.57
N GLU A 60 -19.25 -0.53 -7.50
CA GLU A 60 -20.02 -1.66 -8.08
C GLU A 60 -19.74 -1.81 -9.58
N LYS A 61 -19.78 -0.71 -10.33
CA LYS A 61 -19.48 -0.70 -11.77
C LYS A 61 -18.09 -1.25 -12.09
N CYS A 62 -17.09 -0.94 -11.25
CA CYS A 62 -15.72 -1.41 -11.48
C CYS A 62 -15.50 -2.85 -11.03
N VAL A 63 -16.21 -3.30 -9.99
CA VAL A 63 -16.11 -4.66 -9.43
C VAL A 63 -16.81 -5.69 -10.31
N GLU A 64 -17.93 -5.34 -10.93
CA GLU A 64 -18.75 -6.26 -11.73
C GLU A 64 -17.92 -6.98 -12.80
N GLY A 65 -17.89 -8.32 -12.74
CA GLY A 65 -17.15 -9.18 -13.67
C GLY A 65 -15.63 -9.21 -13.46
N CYS A 66 -15.14 -8.73 -12.32
CA CYS A 66 -13.78 -9.02 -11.84
C CYS A 66 -13.73 -10.35 -11.08
N ASP A 67 -12.54 -10.92 -10.97
CA ASP A 67 -12.27 -12.10 -10.15
C ASP A 67 -11.79 -11.70 -8.74
N VAL A 68 -10.98 -10.65 -8.65
CA VAL A 68 -10.31 -10.19 -7.43
C VAL A 68 -10.29 -8.67 -7.38
N VAL A 69 -10.39 -8.13 -6.16
CA VAL A 69 -10.10 -6.71 -5.89
C VAL A 69 -8.86 -6.61 -5.02
N VAL A 70 -7.94 -5.71 -5.40
CA VAL A 70 -6.87 -5.21 -4.53
C VAL A 70 -7.22 -3.78 -4.15
N ASN A 71 -7.60 -3.58 -2.88
CA ASN A 71 -7.99 -2.26 -2.37
C ASN A 71 -6.77 -1.51 -1.83
N THR A 72 -6.16 -0.69 -2.68
CA THR A 72 -5.01 0.17 -2.32
C THR A 72 -5.40 1.64 -2.13
N ALA A 73 -6.67 2.00 -2.38
CA ALA A 73 -7.16 3.36 -2.16
C ALA A 73 -7.01 3.75 -0.69
N ALA A 74 -6.40 4.88 -0.45
CA ALA A 74 -6.12 5.37 0.90
C ALA A 74 -6.01 6.89 0.92
N ALA A 75 -6.49 7.53 1.98
CA ALA A 75 -6.15 8.92 2.28
C ALA A 75 -4.89 8.95 3.15
N LEU A 76 -3.92 9.79 2.77
CA LEU A 76 -2.64 9.88 3.47
C LEU A 76 -2.78 10.49 4.88
N PRO A 77 -1.85 10.23 5.81
CA PRO A 77 -1.93 10.71 7.19
C PRO A 77 -2.03 12.23 7.38
N LEU A 78 -1.71 13.02 6.34
CA LEU A 78 -1.79 14.49 6.36
C LEU A 78 -3.12 15.06 5.86
N TYR A 79 -4.04 14.19 5.41
CA TYR A 79 -5.38 14.61 5.01
C TYR A 79 -6.26 14.92 6.24
N PRO A 80 -7.37 15.65 6.07
CA PRO A 80 -8.34 15.85 7.14
C PRO A 80 -8.80 14.52 7.74
N PRO A 81 -8.97 14.41 9.07
CA PRO A 81 -9.35 13.14 9.73
C PRO A 81 -10.62 12.50 9.17
N GLU A 82 -11.61 13.30 8.77
CA GLU A 82 -12.85 12.80 8.18
C GLU A 82 -12.62 12.19 6.78
N ASP A 83 -11.78 12.79 5.96
CA ASP A 83 -11.41 12.24 4.66
C ASP A 83 -10.65 10.91 4.82
N ILE A 84 -9.76 10.85 5.82
CA ILE A 84 -9.07 9.60 6.15
C ILE A 84 -10.09 8.53 6.55
N ARG A 85 -10.97 8.84 7.51
CA ARG A 85 -11.94 7.87 8.03
C ARG A 85 -12.89 7.38 6.93
N THR A 86 -13.49 8.29 6.17
CA THR A 86 -14.45 7.92 5.14
C THR A 86 -13.81 7.14 4.00
N THR A 87 -12.60 7.53 3.56
CA THR A 87 -11.89 6.79 2.50
C THR A 87 -11.52 5.38 2.97
N GLU A 88 -10.94 5.25 4.17
CA GLU A 88 -10.49 3.95 4.68
C GLU A 88 -11.66 3.03 5.07
N VAL A 89 -12.65 3.57 5.80
CA VAL A 89 -13.72 2.77 6.40
C VAL A 89 -14.88 2.57 5.41
N ASP A 90 -15.42 3.66 4.87
CA ASP A 90 -16.57 3.56 3.97
C ASP A 90 -16.15 3.01 2.61
N GLY A 91 -14.95 3.39 2.11
CA GLY A 91 -14.34 2.80 0.93
C GLY A 91 -14.14 1.29 1.06
N CYS A 92 -13.55 0.82 2.16
CA CYS A 92 -13.40 -0.61 2.44
C CYS A 92 -14.74 -1.33 2.49
N ARG A 93 -15.73 -0.74 3.19
CA ARG A 93 -17.09 -1.30 3.28
C ARG A 93 -17.73 -1.47 1.90
N ASN A 94 -17.63 -0.46 1.04
CA ASN A 94 -18.18 -0.49 -0.30
C ASN A 94 -17.51 -1.57 -1.17
N VAL A 95 -16.17 -1.67 -1.11
CA VAL A 95 -15.42 -2.70 -1.83
C VAL A 95 -15.83 -4.11 -1.38
N ILE A 96 -15.88 -4.37 -0.07
CA ILE A 96 -16.27 -5.68 0.46
C ILE A 96 -17.73 -6.01 0.08
N ALA A 97 -18.64 -5.04 0.20
CA ALA A 97 -20.06 -5.24 -0.15
C ALA A 97 -20.22 -5.55 -1.66
N ALA A 98 -19.57 -4.79 -2.53
CA ALA A 98 -19.62 -5.02 -3.97
C ALA A 98 -18.98 -6.37 -4.35
N ALA A 99 -17.82 -6.72 -3.77
CA ALA A 99 -17.16 -7.99 -4.04
C ALA A 99 -18.07 -9.19 -3.67
N ARG A 100 -18.76 -9.11 -2.53
CA ARG A 100 -19.74 -10.14 -2.12
C ARG A 100 -20.97 -10.16 -3.03
N LYS A 101 -21.52 -8.99 -3.37
CA LYS A 101 -22.69 -8.86 -4.25
C LYS A 101 -22.47 -9.51 -5.61
N PHE A 102 -21.30 -9.34 -6.19
CA PHE A 102 -20.94 -9.88 -7.51
C PHE A 102 -20.22 -11.23 -7.44
N GLY A 103 -20.10 -11.83 -6.24
CA GLY A 103 -19.56 -13.17 -6.06
C GLY A 103 -18.08 -13.31 -6.39
N LEU A 104 -17.28 -12.29 -6.14
CA LEU A 104 -15.84 -12.35 -6.37
C LEU A 104 -15.16 -13.41 -5.51
N ASP A 105 -14.04 -13.92 -5.98
CA ASP A 105 -13.29 -14.96 -5.28
C ASP A 105 -12.73 -14.46 -3.93
N ARG A 106 -12.17 -13.25 -3.92
CA ARG A 106 -11.52 -12.66 -2.74
C ARG A 106 -11.29 -11.15 -2.87
N VAL A 107 -10.94 -10.53 -1.74
CA VAL A 107 -10.45 -9.14 -1.65
C VAL A 107 -9.11 -9.13 -0.94
N ILE A 108 -8.16 -8.34 -1.47
CA ILE A 108 -6.90 -8.02 -0.80
C ILE A 108 -7.00 -6.59 -0.29
N GLN A 109 -7.04 -6.42 1.03
CA GLN A 109 -7.09 -5.11 1.69
C GLN A 109 -5.71 -4.66 2.09
N ILE A 110 -5.27 -3.52 1.58
CA ILE A 110 -4.01 -2.92 2.00
C ILE A 110 -4.25 -2.07 3.25
N SER A 111 -3.73 -2.56 4.35
CA SER A 111 -3.68 -1.89 5.65
C SER A 111 -2.32 -1.22 5.87
N SER A 112 -1.85 -1.15 7.11
CA SER A 112 -0.55 -0.57 7.46
C SER A 112 -0.08 -1.07 8.83
N THR A 113 1.22 -1.15 9.06
CA THR A 113 1.75 -1.35 10.42
C THR A 113 1.47 -0.17 11.37
N ALA A 114 0.91 0.94 10.89
CA ALA A 114 0.40 2.04 11.72
C ALA A 114 -0.74 1.61 12.67
N VAL A 115 -1.40 0.47 12.41
CA VAL A 115 -2.40 -0.13 13.30
C VAL A 115 -1.82 -0.51 14.67
N TYR A 116 -0.53 -0.79 14.78
CA TYR A 116 0.12 -1.14 16.05
C TYR A 116 0.45 0.06 16.94
N GLY A 117 0.35 1.28 16.40
CA GLY A 117 0.76 2.46 17.15
C GLY A 117 2.28 2.56 17.29
N VAL A 118 2.73 3.06 18.45
CA VAL A 118 4.16 3.05 18.83
C VAL A 118 4.43 1.79 19.63
N PRO A 119 5.08 0.78 19.05
CA PRO A 119 5.25 -0.51 19.70
C PRO A 119 6.23 -0.42 20.89
N LYS A 120 5.92 -1.15 21.95
CA LYS A 120 6.79 -1.25 23.15
C LYS A 120 7.83 -2.36 23.03
N LYS A 121 7.69 -3.25 22.05
CA LYS A 121 8.58 -4.39 21.81
C LYS A 121 8.82 -4.61 20.32
N HIS A 122 9.88 -5.31 20.00
CA HIS A 122 10.21 -5.80 18.68
C HIS A 122 10.69 -7.26 18.78
N PRO A 123 10.41 -8.12 17.79
CA PRO A 123 9.59 -7.87 16.60
C PRO A 123 8.10 -7.72 16.93
N ILE A 124 7.34 -7.13 15.97
CA ILE A 124 5.88 -7.02 16.05
C ILE A 124 5.28 -8.20 15.28
N TYR A 125 4.29 -8.86 15.88
CA TYR A 125 3.55 -9.97 15.28
C TYR A 125 2.10 -9.58 14.98
N GLU A 126 1.45 -10.32 14.09
CA GLU A 126 0.06 -10.09 13.68
C GLU A 126 -0.92 -10.17 14.85
N THR A 127 -0.58 -10.94 15.89
CA THR A 127 -1.37 -11.12 17.12
C THR A 127 -1.16 -10.01 18.15
N ASP A 128 -0.26 -9.05 17.90
CA ASP A 128 -0.02 -7.96 18.85
C ASP A 128 -1.20 -6.98 18.86
N PRO A 129 -1.45 -6.32 20.02
CA PRO A 129 -2.57 -5.40 20.17
C PRO A 129 -2.54 -4.25 19.15
N LEU A 130 -3.70 -3.95 18.58
CA LEU A 130 -3.90 -2.82 17.68
C LEU A 130 -4.25 -1.58 18.51
N ILE A 131 -3.38 -0.58 18.49
CA ILE A 131 -3.53 0.66 19.27
C ILE A 131 -3.85 1.84 18.34
N GLY A 132 -3.31 1.82 17.14
CA GLY A 132 -3.40 2.89 16.14
C GLY A 132 -2.45 4.07 16.40
N VAL A 133 -2.04 4.72 15.31
CA VAL A 133 -1.32 6.00 15.35
C VAL A 133 -2.16 7.06 14.66
N GLY A 134 -2.63 8.03 15.44
CA GLY A 134 -3.43 9.13 14.93
C GLY A 134 -4.69 8.70 14.18
N PRO A 135 -5.37 9.61 13.50
CA PRO A 135 -6.59 9.29 12.74
C PRO A 135 -6.40 8.18 11.71
N TYR A 136 -5.25 8.15 11.05
CA TYR A 136 -4.94 7.14 10.02
C TYR A 136 -4.87 5.72 10.59
N GLY A 137 -4.10 5.52 11.66
CA GLY A 137 -3.98 4.20 12.29
C GLY A 137 -5.31 3.68 12.82
N HIS A 138 -6.13 4.55 13.42
CA HIS A 138 -7.46 4.19 13.89
C HIS A 138 -8.41 3.83 12.74
N ALA A 139 -8.43 4.61 11.66
CA ALA A 139 -9.26 4.30 10.49
C ALA A 139 -8.86 2.98 9.82
N LYS A 140 -7.55 2.66 9.76
CA LYS A 140 -7.09 1.35 9.28
C LYS A 140 -7.57 0.21 10.18
N ILE A 141 -7.59 0.37 11.51
CA ILE A 141 -8.15 -0.64 12.43
C ILE A 141 -9.63 -0.85 12.16
N GLU A 142 -10.44 0.23 12.03
CA GLU A 142 -11.86 0.13 11.71
C GLU A 142 -12.11 -0.57 10.35
N ALA A 143 -11.29 -0.29 9.34
CA ALA A 143 -11.36 -0.99 8.05
C ALA A 143 -11.01 -2.49 8.18
N GLU A 144 -10.00 -2.84 8.98
CA GLU A 144 -9.67 -4.23 9.26
C GLU A 144 -10.80 -4.97 10.00
N ASP A 145 -11.56 -4.29 10.89
CA ASP A 145 -12.71 -4.90 11.57
C ASP A 145 -13.82 -5.28 10.57
N ILE A 146 -14.03 -4.46 9.52
CA ILE A 146 -14.94 -4.81 8.41
C ILE A 146 -14.44 -6.07 7.69
N CYS A 147 -13.15 -6.14 7.41
CA CYS A 147 -12.54 -7.31 6.77
C CYS A 147 -12.65 -8.56 7.63
N ARG A 148 -12.34 -8.48 8.94
CA ARG A 148 -12.47 -9.60 9.89
C ARG A 148 -13.91 -10.10 10.00
N LYS A 149 -14.87 -9.18 10.00
CA LYS A 149 -16.28 -9.55 9.96
C LYS A 149 -16.61 -10.34 8.70
N ALA A 150 -16.18 -9.88 7.52
CA ALA A 150 -16.38 -10.60 6.27
C ALA A 150 -15.71 -11.98 6.28
N MET A 151 -14.50 -12.11 6.83
CA MET A 151 -13.82 -13.40 7.01
C MET A 151 -14.60 -14.35 7.94
N SER A 152 -15.14 -13.85 9.06
CA SER A 152 -15.95 -14.66 9.99
C SER A 152 -17.24 -15.17 9.35
N GLU A 153 -17.73 -14.51 8.31
CA GLU A 153 -18.88 -14.88 7.50
C GLU A 153 -18.49 -15.75 6.27
N GLY A 154 -17.24 -16.22 6.20
CA GLY A 154 -16.75 -17.15 5.17
C GLY A 154 -16.28 -16.49 3.86
N PHE A 155 -16.21 -15.17 3.79
CA PHE A 155 -15.67 -14.48 2.62
C PHE A 155 -14.14 -14.36 2.70
N CYS A 156 -13.42 -14.66 1.62
CA CYS A 156 -11.96 -14.60 1.62
C CYS A 156 -11.47 -13.15 1.55
N VAL A 157 -10.86 -12.68 2.60
CA VAL A 157 -10.14 -11.40 2.64
C VAL A 157 -8.74 -11.63 3.17
N SER A 158 -7.74 -11.07 2.49
CA SER A 158 -6.36 -10.99 3.01
C SER A 158 -6.08 -9.55 3.44
N ILE A 159 -5.66 -9.35 4.67
CA ILE A 159 -5.25 -8.04 5.19
C ILE A 159 -3.74 -7.97 5.13
N ILE A 160 -3.20 -7.05 4.32
CA ILE A 160 -1.77 -6.83 4.17
C ILE A 160 -1.38 -5.57 4.93
N ARG A 161 -0.47 -5.69 5.91
CA ARG A 161 0.06 -4.60 6.74
C ARG A 161 1.52 -4.30 6.35
N PRO A 162 1.77 -3.52 5.30
CA PRO A 162 3.13 -3.20 4.90
C PRO A 162 3.81 -2.27 5.91
N LYS A 163 5.14 -2.43 6.05
CA LYS A 163 6.04 -1.40 6.56
C LYS A 163 6.21 -0.30 5.50
N SER A 164 7.02 0.74 5.82
CA SER A 164 7.38 1.73 4.82
C SER A 164 8.11 1.07 3.65
N PHE A 165 7.70 1.41 2.45
CA PHE A 165 8.26 0.85 1.23
C PHE A 165 8.63 1.94 0.23
N ILE A 166 9.60 1.65 -0.63
CA ILE A 166 10.15 2.52 -1.68
C ILE A 166 10.16 1.78 -3.01
N GLY A 167 10.32 2.53 -4.07
CA GLY A 167 10.40 2.00 -5.44
C GLY A 167 10.20 3.11 -6.47
N PRO A 168 10.11 2.77 -7.76
CA PRO A 168 9.79 3.71 -8.82
C PRO A 168 8.47 4.46 -8.53
N GLU A 169 8.33 5.70 -9.01
CA GLU A 169 7.15 6.56 -8.85
C GLU A 169 6.89 7.02 -7.38
N ARG A 170 7.82 6.80 -6.44
CA ARG A 170 7.66 7.27 -5.06
C ARG A 170 7.74 8.79 -4.97
N LEU A 171 6.70 9.39 -4.39
CA LEU A 171 6.55 10.83 -4.19
C LEU A 171 6.89 11.26 -2.75
N GLY A 172 6.75 12.55 -2.47
CA GLY A 172 6.94 13.15 -1.15
C GLY A 172 8.40 13.30 -0.76
N VAL A 173 8.72 13.12 0.51
CA VAL A 173 10.09 13.32 1.03
C VAL A 173 11.13 12.43 0.35
N PHE A 174 10.76 11.24 -0.06
CA PHE A 174 11.66 10.34 -0.78
C PHE A 174 11.97 10.87 -2.17
N ALA A 175 11.01 11.43 -2.90
CA ALA A 175 11.26 12.07 -4.19
C ALA A 175 12.25 13.24 -4.05
N LEU A 176 12.04 14.11 -3.05
CA LEU A 176 12.95 15.21 -2.76
C LEU A 176 14.37 14.71 -2.43
N PHE A 177 14.47 13.64 -1.64
CA PHE A 177 15.76 13.04 -1.30
C PHE A 177 16.48 12.47 -2.53
N TYR A 178 15.76 11.76 -3.40
CA TYR A 178 16.33 11.23 -4.64
C TYR A 178 16.76 12.34 -5.62
N ASP A 179 15.96 13.40 -5.74
CA ASP A 179 16.30 14.55 -6.57
C ASP A 179 17.58 15.24 -6.05
N TRP A 180 17.70 15.45 -4.74
CA TRP A 180 18.91 16.02 -4.14
C TRP A 180 20.12 15.11 -4.33
N ALA A 181 19.97 13.81 -4.18
CA ALA A 181 21.06 12.87 -4.44
C ALA A 181 21.50 12.92 -5.91
N TYR A 182 20.54 12.90 -6.83
CA TYR A 182 20.79 12.95 -8.27
C TYR A 182 21.46 14.25 -8.71
N THR A 183 21.04 15.39 -8.16
CA THR A 183 21.61 16.72 -8.48
C THR A 183 22.90 17.05 -7.72
N GLY A 184 23.44 16.10 -6.94
CA GLY A 184 24.71 16.26 -6.25
C GLY A 184 24.63 17.04 -4.93
N HIS A 185 23.44 17.13 -4.33
CA HIS A 185 23.28 17.67 -3.00
C HIS A 185 23.42 16.58 -1.94
N GLY A 186 23.93 16.96 -0.77
CA GLY A 186 23.90 16.09 0.41
C GLY A 186 22.56 16.16 1.11
N PHE A 187 22.25 15.16 1.94
CA PHE A 187 21.02 15.13 2.72
C PHE A 187 21.31 15.33 4.22
N PRO A 188 20.69 16.35 4.86
CA PRO A 188 20.81 16.55 6.30
C PRO A 188 19.93 15.55 7.05
N MET A 189 20.48 14.94 8.10
CA MET A 189 19.74 14.01 8.95
C MET A 189 19.65 14.55 10.36
N ILE A 190 18.46 14.63 10.91
CA ILE A 190 18.25 15.06 12.30
C ILE A 190 18.72 13.94 13.23
N GLY A 191 19.65 14.22 14.13
CA GLY A 191 20.26 13.26 15.05
C GLY A 191 21.32 12.37 14.38
N SER A 192 21.60 11.23 15.01
CA SER A 192 22.67 10.30 14.59
C SER A 192 22.30 9.44 13.38
N GLY A 193 21.00 9.22 13.13
CA GLY A 193 20.51 8.27 12.11
C GLY A 193 20.78 6.79 12.42
N ASN A 194 21.19 6.47 13.66
CA ASN A 194 21.49 5.09 14.06
C ASN A 194 20.22 4.26 14.39
N ASN A 195 19.04 4.86 14.32
CA ASN A 195 17.79 4.14 14.46
C ASN A 195 17.62 3.19 13.27
N ARG A 196 17.28 1.94 13.57
CA ARG A 196 16.97 0.94 12.54
C ARG A 196 15.61 1.26 11.91
N TYR A 197 15.56 1.18 10.60
CA TYR A 197 14.34 1.45 9.85
C TYR A 197 14.12 0.35 8.82
N GLN A 198 13.04 -0.41 9.00
CA GLN A 198 12.72 -1.53 8.11
C GLN A 198 12.08 -1.00 6.82
N LEU A 199 12.92 -0.50 5.93
CA LEU A 199 12.51 -0.06 4.60
C LEU A 199 12.43 -1.27 3.68
N MET A 200 11.37 -1.37 2.89
CA MET A 200 11.07 -2.50 2.01
C MET A 200 11.00 -2.04 0.56
N ASP A 201 11.35 -2.90 -0.37
CA ASP A 201 11.11 -2.68 -1.79
C ASP A 201 9.62 -2.89 -2.11
N VAL A 202 9.07 -2.08 -3.02
CA VAL A 202 7.69 -2.23 -3.49
C VAL A 202 7.47 -3.56 -4.21
N ASP A 203 8.48 -4.09 -4.88
CA ASP A 203 8.41 -5.39 -5.56
C ASP A 203 8.13 -6.53 -4.56
N ASP A 204 8.72 -6.49 -3.35
CA ASP A 204 8.42 -7.46 -2.29
C ASP A 204 6.95 -7.40 -1.85
N LEU A 205 6.38 -6.20 -1.77
CA LEU A 205 4.97 -6.01 -1.47
C LEU A 205 4.07 -6.52 -2.60
N ASP A 206 4.42 -6.26 -3.85
CA ASP A 206 3.69 -6.74 -5.02
C ASP A 206 3.69 -8.29 -5.07
N HIS A 207 4.82 -8.92 -4.73
CA HIS A 207 4.90 -10.37 -4.57
C HIS A 207 4.00 -10.89 -3.43
N ALA A 208 3.95 -10.21 -2.30
CA ALA A 208 3.07 -10.59 -1.18
C ALA A 208 1.59 -10.48 -1.59
N ILE A 209 1.21 -9.42 -2.29
CA ILE A 209 -0.14 -9.22 -2.83
C ILE A 209 -0.48 -10.33 -3.82
N TRP A 210 0.42 -10.67 -4.75
CA TRP A 210 0.23 -11.74 -5.70
C TRP A 210 0.01 -13.09 -5.02
N ASN A 211 0.79 -13.42 -4.00
CA ASN A 211 0.61 -14.64 -3.22
C ASN A 211 -0.77 -14.65 -2.53
N ALA A 212 -1.21 -13.53 -1.95
CA ALA A 212 -2.54 -13.41 -1.36
C ALA A 212 -3.66 -13.57 -2.41
N MET A 213 -3.42 -13.15 -3.66
CA MET A 213 -4.37 -13.31 -4.76
C MET A 213 -4.47 -14.77 -5.27
N THR A 214 -3.39 -15.55 -5.17
CA THR A 214 -3.27 -16.83 -5.90
C THR A 214 -3.20 -18.07 -5.01
N TYR A 215 -2.78 -17.94 -3.75
CA TYR A 215 -2.68 -19.07 -2.84
C TYR A 215 -4.08 -19.55 -2.35
N PRO A 216 -4.17 -20.77 -1.80
CA PRO A 216 -5.43 -21.32 -1.28
C PRO A 216 -6.07 -20.40 -0.24
N LYS A 217 -7.41 -20.23 -0.30
CA LYS A 217 -8.17 -19.31 0.58
C LYS A 217 -7.94 -19.57 2.06
N ASN A 218 -7.85 -20.82 2.47
CA ASN A 218 -7.60 -21.20 3.86
C ASN A 218 -6.21 -20.82 4.38
N VAL A 219 -5.28 -20.45 3.49
CA VAL A 219 -3.94 -19.95 3.84
C VAL A 219 -3.93 -18.42 3.91
N VAL A 220 -4.65 -17.78 3.00
CA VAL A 220 -4.52 -16.32 2.80
C VAL A 220 -5.65 -15.50 3.43
N ALA A 221 -6.72 -16.13 3.91
CA ALA A 221 -7.82 -15.42 4.59
C ALA A 221 -7.41 -15.08 6.04
N THR A 222 -6.45 -14.18 6.18
CA THR A 222 -5.90 -13.72 7.47
C THR A 222 -5.10 -12.43 7.28
N GLU A 223 -4.47 -11.96 8.37
CA GLU A 223 -3.59 -10.79 8.39
C GLU A 223 -2.13 -11.18 8.15
N PHE A 224 -1.37 -10.30 7.48
CA PHE A 224 0.07 -10.47 7.22
C PHE A 224 0.82 -9.15 7.43
N ASN A 225 1.83 -9.18 8.28
CA ASN A 225 2.83 -8.12 8.36
C ASN A 225 3.87 -8.31 7.24
N ILE A 226 4.04 -7.31 6.39
CA ILE A 226 5.02 -7.37 5.31
C ILE A 226 6.12 -6.35 5.55
N GLY A 227 7.36 -6.84 5.59
CA GLY A 227 8.56 -6.03 5.81
C GLY A 227 9.80 -6.72 5.29
N ALA A 228 10.87 -5.96 5.06
CA ALA A 228 12.15 -6.49 4.61
C ALA A 228 12.72 -7.48 5.65
N LYS A 229 13.28 -8.58 5.16
CA LYS A 229 13.98 -9.57 5.99
C LYS A 229 15.25 -8.98 6.57
N GLU A 230 15.99 -8.24 5.75
CA GLU A 230 17.24 -7.56 6.12
C GLU A 230 17.03 -6.05 6.02
N PHE A 231 17.50 -5.32 7.00
CA PHE A 231 17.37 -3.87 7.04
C PHE A 231 18.45 -3.26 7.97
N THR A 232 18.85 -2.05 7.63
CA THR A 232 19.97 -1.36 8.27
C THR A 232 19.49 -0.15 9.09
N THR A 233 20.37 0.81 9.34
CA THR A 233 20.03 2.07 9.96
C THR A 233 19.61 3.08 8.89
N MET A 234 18.80 4.08 9.26
CA MET A 234 18.44 5.17 8.33
C MET A 234 19.67 5.83 7.70
N LYS A 235 20.76 5.99 8.48
CA LYS A 235 22.00 6.58 7.99
C LYS A 235 22.64 5.72 6.89
N GLU A 236 22.68 4.41 7.06
CA GLU A 236 23.24 3.49 6.07
C GLU A 236 22.41 3.45 4.81
N ASP A 237 21.07 3.36 4.94
CA ASP A 237 20.15 3.35 3.80
C ASP A 237 20.29 4.63 2.97
N TYR A 238 20.28 5.80 3.62
CA TYR A 238 20.38 7.09 2.93
C TYR A 238 21.79 7.32 2.37
N GLN A 239 22.84 6.84 3.06
CA GLN A 239 24.19 6.91 2.53
C GLN A 239 24.36 6.05 1.28
N ALA A 240 23.75 4.87 1.23
CA ALA A 240 23.78 4.01 0.06
C ALA A 240 23.20 4.69 -1.19
N VAL A 241 22.11 5.47 -1.03
CA VAL A 241 21.55 6.27 -2.13
C VAL A 241 22.53 7.35 -2.61
N LEU A 242 23.17 8.08 -1.67
CA LEU A 242 24.15 9.11 -2.01
C LEU A 242 25.40 8.51 -2.69
N ASP A 243 25.85 7.36 -2.23
CA ASP A 243 26.99 6.64 -2.81
C ASP A 243 26.66 6.15 -4.23
N ARG A 244 25.43 5.67 -4.46
CA ARG A 244 24.93 5.28 -5.79
C ARG A 244 24.83 6.46 -6.75
N ALA A 245 24.48 7.65 -6.27
CA ALA A 245 24.43 8.87 -7.07
C ALA A 245 25.83 9.33 -7.57
N GLY A 246 26.90 8.88 -6.92
CA GLY A 246 28.28 9.04 -7.42
C GLY A 246 28.92 10.42 -7.20
N HIS A 247 28.25 11.33 -6.48
CA HIS A 247 28.78 12.70 -6.24
C HIS A 247 29.69 12.82 -5.01
N GLY A 248 30.02 11.71 -4.34
CA GLY A 248 30.89 11.69 -3.15
C GLY A 248 30.30 12.40 -1.92
N LYS A 249 28.98 12.64 -1.90
CA LYS A 249 28.30 13.30 -0.78
C LYS A 249 28.11 12.34 0.40
N LYS A 250 28.12 12.91 1.61
CA LYS A 250 27.92 12.14 2.84
C LYS A 250 26.73 12.67 3.63
N ILE A 251 26.06 11.76 4.33
CA ILE A 251 25.02 12.13 5.30
C ILE A 251 25.66 12.91 6.43
N ARG A 252 25.07 14.05 6.75
CA ARG A 252 25.50 14.92 7.86
C ARG A 252 24.41 14.92 8.93
N GLY A 253 24.75 14.40 10.10
CA GLY A 253 23.89 14.52 11.27
C GLY A 253 23.83 15.97 11.74
N LEU A 254 22.62 16.45 11.99
CA LEU A 254 22.38 17.72 12.65
C LEU A 254 22.12 17.43 14.14
N PRO A 255 22.68 18.26 15.06
CA PRO A 255 22.36 18.10 16.48
C PRO A 255 20.86 18.29 16.73
N VAL A 256 20.33 17.53 17.69
CA VAL A 256 18.95 17.63 18.17
C VAL A 256 18.91 18.63 19.31
#